data_40a1d459b3b75d1b8250b75762c52ca9
#
_entry.id   40a1d459b3b75d1b8250b75762c52ca9
#
_cell.length_a   1.000
_cell.length_b   1.000
_cell.length_c   1.000
_cell.angle_alpha   90.00
_cell.angle_beta   90.00
_cell.angle_gamma   90.00
#
_symmetry.space_group_name_H-M   'P 1'
#
loop_
_entity.id
_entity.type
_entity.pdbx_description
1 polymer ?
#
loop_
_entity_poly.entity_id
_entity_poly.type
_entity_poly.pdbx_seq_one_letter_code
_entity_poly.pdbx_strand_id
1 'polypeptide(L)'
;MTPPSGVGPLVLLVDDYADNRAMYARFLVYAGYRVDEATNGQEALDKASEIQPDLIVMDLSLPVMDGWEATRRLKANPQTRRIPVLALTGHALGDHEREANAAGCDGYVTKPCLPEDLAARINIMLAAAPPKSRPRGQKGSRG
;
A
#
# COMPACT_ATOMS: atom_id res chain seq x y z
N MET A 1 5.10 -17.47 2.52
CA MET A 1 5.59 -16.43 3.41
C MET A 1 4.56 -16.13 4.47
N THR A 2 5.00 -15.92 5.67
CA THR A 2 4.11 -15.66 6.80
C THR A 2 4.01 -14.15 7.02
N PRO A 3 2.81 -13.62 7.22
CA PRO A 3 2.67 -12.19 7.52
C PRO A 3 3.38 -11.84 8.82
N PRO A 4 3.80 -10.59 8.99
CA PRO A 4 4.40 -10.17 10.26
C PRO A 4 3.48 -10.47 11.42
N SER A 5 4.08 -10.87 12.53
CA SER A 5 3.30 -11.16 13.72
C SER A 5 2.85 -9.86 14.39
N GLY A 6 1.85 -9.96 15.24
CA GLY A 6 1.33 -8.82 15.96
C GLY A 6 -0.11 -8.55 15.60
N VAL A 7 -0.64 -7.47 16.14
CA VAL A 7 -2.01 -7.04 15.85
C VAL A 7 -1.96 -5.74 15.09
N GLY A 8 -3.07 -5.38 14.50
CA GLY A 8 -3.17 -4.17 13.72
C GLY A 8 -3.21 -4.45 12.24
N PRO A 9 -3.60 -3.46 11.45
CA PRO A 9 -3.65 -3.63 10.01
C PRO A 9 -2.26 -3.90 9.42
N LEU A 10 -2.22 -4.69 8.37
CA LEU A 10 -0.97 -5.04 7.70
C LEU A 10 -0.76 -4.12 6.51
N VAL A 11 0.35 -3.40 6.52
CA VAL A 11 0.73 -2.48 5.46
C VAL A 11 1.92 -3.07 4.72
N LEU A 12 1.82 -3.13 3.39
CA LEU A 12 2.96 -3.50 2.55
C LEU A 12 3.58 -2.21 2.06
N LEU A 13 4.84 -1.98 2.44
CA LEU A 13 5.57 -0.77 2.10
C LEU A 13 6.55 -1.05 0.98
N VAL A 14 6.35 -0.42 -0.17
CA VAL A 14 7.14 -0.66 -1.36
C VAL A 14 7.99 0.56 -1.68
N ASP A 15 9.30 0.42 -1.52
CA ASP A 15 10.24 1.52 -1.73
C ASP A 15 11.61 0.90 -1.99
N ASP A 16 12.28 1.36 -3.04
CA ASP A 16 13.59 0.80 -3.38
C ASP A 16 14.73 1.40 -2.57
N TYR A 17 14.50 2.52 -1.90
CA TYR A 17 15.54 3.17 -1.12
C TYR A 17 15.50 2.67 0.32
N ALA A 18 16.51 1.90 0.70
CA ALA A 18 16.50 1.18 1.96
C ALA A 18 16.34 2.08 3.18
N ASP A 19 16.98 3.24 3.18
CA ASP A 19 16.91 4.13 4.33
C ASP A 19 15.51 4.71 4.52
N ASN A 20 14.87 5.12 3.43
CA ASN A 20 13.50 5.62 3.49
C ASN A 20 12.56 4.50 3.93
N ARG A 21 12.73 3.33 3.34
CA ARG A 21 11.86 2.21 3.65
C ARG A 21 11.97 1.85 5.13
N ALA A 22 13.20 1.79 5.65
CA ALA A 22 13.39 1.45 7.07
C ALA A 22 12.80 2.50 7.98
N MET A 23 12.96 3.77 7.62
CA MET A 23 12.41 4.86 8.44
C MET A 23 10.89 4.79 8.52
N TYR A 24 10.24 4.66 7.37
CA TYR A 24 8.78 4.59 7.36
C TYR A 24 8.29 3.31 8.04
N ALA A 25 8.95 2.19 7.79
CA ALA A 25 8.53 0.93 8.41
C ALA A 25 8.59 1.02 9.92
N ARG A 26 9.68 1.59 10.45
CA ARG A 26 9.82 1.71 11.90
C ARG A 26 8.73 2.59 12.49
N PHE A 27 8.47 3.72 11.85
CA PHE A 27 7.44 4.61 12.37
C PHE A 27 6.06 3.96 12.33
N LEU A 28 5.76 3.25 11.24
CA LEU A 28 4.44 2.63 11.10
C LEU A 28 4.25 1.52 12.13
N VAL A 29 5.30 0.74 12.42
CA VAL A 29 5.21 -0.25 13.48
C VAL A 29 4.95 0.42 14.82
N TYR A 30 5.65 1.52 15.08
CA TYR A 30 5.44 2.28 16.30
C TYR A 30 4.00 2.80 16.39
N ALA A 31 3.42 3.16 15.25
CA ALA A 31 2.06 3.70 15.21
C ALA A 31 0.98 2.60 15.32
N GLY A 32 1.38 1.35 15.37
CA GLY A 32 0.43 0.26 15.60
C GLY A 32 0.14 -0.62 14.39
N TYR A 33 0.85 -0.43 13.29
CA TYR A 33 0.64 -1.26 12.10
C TYR A 33 1.60 -2.43 12.08
N ARG A 34 1.19 -3.50 11.42
CA ARG A 34 2.13 -4.54 11.02
C ARG A 34 2.65 -4.14 9.65
N VAL A 35 3.94 -4.37 9.39
CA VAL A 35 4.55 -3.90 8.15
C VAL A 35 5.36 -5.02 7.52
N ASP A 36 5.15 -5.26 6.24
CA ASP A 36 6.08 -6.02 5.42
C ASP A 36 6.60 -5.08 4.35
N GLU A 37 7.72 -5.43 3.73
CA GLU A 37 8.43 -4.53 2.84
C GLU A 37 8.68 -5.19 1.50
N ALA A 38 8.71 -4.38 0.45
CA ALA A 38 9.10 -4.82 -0.88
C ALA A 38 10.00 -3.76 -1.49
N THR A 39 10.94 -4.19 -2.32
CA THR A 39 11.94 -3.29 -2.88
C THR A 39 11.69 -2.92 -4.33
N ASN A 40 10.74 -3.56 -4.98
CA ASN A 40 10.41 -3.25 -6.37
C ASN A 40 8.99 -3.71 -6.66
N GLY A 41 8.52 -3.38 -7.86
CA GLY A 41 7.15 -3.67 -8.25
C GLY A 41 6.83 -5.15 -8.32
N GLN A 42 7.76 -5.97 -8.81
CA GLN A 42 7.49 -7.40 -8.92
C GLN A 42 7.36 -8.03 -7.54
N GLU A 43 8.25 -7.66 -6.63
CA GLU A 43 8.16 -8.16 -5.26
C GLU A 43 6.86 -7.71 -4.60
N ALA A 44 6.42 -6.50 -4.91
CA ALA A 44 5.15 -5.99 -4.39
C ALA A 44 3.98 -6.85 -4.87
N LEU A 45 3.97 -7.22 -6.15
CA LEU A 45 2.91 -8.06 -6.68
C LEU A 45 2.89 -9.43 -6.00
N ASP A 46 4.08 -10.03 -5.85
CA ASP A 46 4.18 -11.35 -5.24
C ASP A 46 3.70 -11.32 -3.81
N LYS A 47 4.17 -10.34 -3.04
CA LYS A 47 3.78 -10.26 -1.63
C LYS A 47 2.32 -9.89 -1.44
N ALA A 48 1.79 -9.00 -2.27
CA ALA A 48 0.39 -8.63 -2.15
C ALA A 48 -0.50 -9.86 -2.31
N SER A 49 -0.15 -10.74 -3.24
CA SER A 49 -0.90 -11.95 -3.46
C SER A 49 -0.75 -12.93 -2.30
N GLU A 50 0.47 -13.03 -1.74
CA GLU A 50 0.75 -14.00 -0.69
C GLU A 50 0.19 -13.59 0.66
N ILE A 51 0.37 -12.35 1.07
CA ILE A 51 0.04 -11.95 2.42
C ILE A 51 -1.24 -11.11 2.53
N GLN A 52 -1.79 -10.68 1.40
CA GLN A 52 -3.05 -9.94 1.37
C GLN A 52 -3.06 -8.78 2.36
N PRO A 53 -2.20 -7.77 2.16
CA PRO A 53 -2.15 -6.65 3.11
C PRO A 53 -3.44 -5.85 3.09
N ASP A 54 -3.63 -5.06 4.13
CA ASP A 54 -4.80 -4.19 4.23
C ASP A 54 -4.63 -2.94 3.41
N LEU A 55 -3.39 -2.55 3.13
CA LEU A 55 -3.09 -1.36 2.33
C LEU A 55 -1.66 -1.49 1.81
N ILE A 56 -1.42 -0.94 0.62
CA ILE A 56 -0.09 -0.91 0.02
C ILE A 56 0.33 0.54 -0.12
N VAL A 57 1.53 0.87 0.40
CA VAL A 57 2.17 2.16 0.14
C VAL A 57 3.14 1.93 -1.01
N MET A 58 2.89 2.58 -2.15
CA MET A 58 3.63 2.30 -3.38
C MET A 58 4.42 3.51 -3.83
N ASP A 59 5.75 3.40 -3.80
CA ASP A 59 6.60 4.41 -4.41
C ASP A 59 6.45 4.28 -5.93
N LEU A 60 6.22 5.41 -6.60
CA LEU A 60 6.00 5.39 -8.04
C LEU A 60 7.30 5.35 -8.85
N SER A 61 8.44 5.59 -8.21
CA SER A 61 9.74 5.64 -8.91
C SER A 61 10.56 4.40 -8.63
N LEU A 62 10.00 3.23 -8.92
CA LEU A 62 10.67 1.96 -8.62
C LEU A 62 11.47 1.47 -9.81
N PRO A 63 12.57 0.72 -9.56
CA PRO A 63 13.28 0.05 -10.64
C PRO A 63 12.53 -1.20 -11.10
N VAL A 64 12.95 -1.75 -12.21
CA VAL A 64 12.43 -2.98 -12.80
C VAL A 64 11.00 -2.81 -13.29
N MET A 65 10.09 -2.63 -12.38
CA MET A 65 8.68 -2.35 -12.71
C MET A 65 8.27 -1.15 -11.86
N ASP A 66 7.95 -0.03 -12.49
CA ASP A 66 7.61 1.17 -11.73
C ASP A 66 6.27 1.02 -11.03
N GLY A 67 6.01 1.95 -10.10
CA GLY A 67 4.81 1.88 -9.28
C GLY A 67 3.51 2.02 -10.05
N TRP A 68 3.53 2.70 -11.20
CA TRP A 68 2.35 2.82 -12.05
C TRP A 68 1.95 1.46 -12.60
N GLU A 69 2.92 0.75 -13.16
CA GLU A 69 2.66 -0.55 -13.75
C GLU A 69 2.27 -1.56 -12.69
N ALA A 70 2.98 -1.54 -11.55
CA ALA A 70 2.64 -2.44 -10.45
C ALA A 70 1.21 -2.20 -9.99
N THR A 71 0.80 -0.94 -9.85
CA THR A 71 -0.56 -0.61 -9.43
C THR A 71 -1.58 -1.10 -10.44
N ARG A 72 -1.32 -0.89 -11.74
CA ARG A 72 -2.24 -1.38 -12.76
C ARG A 72 -2.43 -2.89 -12.66
N ARG A 73 -1.33 -3.62 -12.44
CA ARG A 73 -1.41 -5.08 -12.34
C ARG A 73 -2.14 -5.53 -11.09
N LEU A 74 -1.92 -4.83 -9.97
CA LEU A 74 -2.66 -5.12 -8.74
C LEU A 74 -4.16 -4.94 -8.95
N LYS A 75 -4.54 -3.87 -9.64
CA LYS A 75 -5.95 -3.57 -9.85
C LYS A 75 -6.59 -4.44 -10.91
N ALA A 76 -5.80 -5.07 -11.77
CA ALA A 76 -6.31 -6.00 -12.76
C ALA A 76 -6.46 -7.41 -12.22
N ASN A 77 -5.88 -7.72 -11.07
CA ASN A 77 -5.90 -9.05 -10.49
C ASN A 77 -7.04 -9.17 -9.48
N PRO A 78 -7.98 -10.09 -9.70
CA PRO A 78 -9.12 -10.24 -8.77
C PRO A 78 -8.71 -10.49 -7.33
N GLN A 79 -7.53 -11.06 -7.10
CA GLN A 79 -7.09 -11.37 -5.74
C GLN A 79 -6.54 -10.14 -5.01
N THR A 80 -6.14 -9.10 -5.73
CA THR A 80 -5.51 -7.94 -5.10
C THR A 80 -6.20 -6.61 -5.42
N ARG A 81 -7.14 -6.59 -6.34
CA ARG A 81 -7.69 -5.32 -6.83
C ARG A 81 -8.41 -4.51 -5.76
N ARG A 82 -8.88 -5.14 -4.71
CA ARG A 82 -9.59 -4.39 -3.65
C ARG A 82 -8.66 -3.82 -2.60
N ILE A 83 -7.37 -4.16 -2.63
CA ILE A 83 -6.42 -3.65 -1.66
C ILE A 83 -6.15 -2.18 -1.99
N PRO A 84 -6.39 -1.25 -1.05
CA PRO A 84 -6.11 0.17 -1.34
C PRO A 84 -4.64 0.41 -1.60
N VAL A 85 -4.34 1.24 -2.58
CA VAL A 85 -2.97 1.61 -2.92
C VAL A 85 -2.79 3.10 -2.69
N LEU A 86 -1.87 3.46 -1.80
CA LEU A 86 -1.49 4.83 -1.53
C LEU A 86 -0.16 5.09 -2.22
N ALA A 87 -0.18 5.94 -3.25
CA ALA A 87 1.01 6.22 -4.03
C ALA A 87 1.85 7.29 -3.38
N LEU A 88 3.18 7.09 -3.38
CA LEU A 88 4.14 8.13 -3.02
C LEU A 88 4.76 8.64 -4.30
N THR A 89 4.68 9.95 -4.53
CA THR A 89 5.22 10.54 -5.74
C THR A 89 6.20 11.65 -5.37
N GLY A 90 7.32 11.72 -6.08
CA GLY A 90 8.31 12.76 -5.85
C GLY A 90 8.03 14.04 -6.61
N HIS A 91 6.92 14.12 -7.31
CA HIS A 91 6.62 15.27 -8.15
C HIS A 91 5.29 15.89 -7.75
N ALA A 92 5.16 17.17 -8.07
CA ALA A 92 3.90 17.84 -7.85
C ALA A 92 2.82 17.15 -8.65
N LEU A 93 1.59 17.27 -8.17
CA LEU A 93 0.46 16.65 -8.82
C LEU A 93 0.22 17.31 -10.17
N GLY A 94 -0.86 17.01 -10.81
CA GLY A 94 -1.11 17.50 -12.14
C GLY A 94 -1.02 16.33 -13.10
N ASP A 95 0.00 16.27 -13.93
CA ASP A 95 0.15 15.16 -14.87
C ASP A 95 0.30 13.85 -14.13
N HIS A 96 1.04 13.85 -13.03
CA HIS A 96 1.23 12.63 -12.23
C HIS A 96 -0.05 12.20 -11.54
N GLU A 97 -0.86 13.17 -11.13
CA GLU A 97 -2.15 12.85 -10.53
C GLU A 97 -3.04 12.10 -11.52
N ARG A 98 -3.03 12.55 -12.77
CA ARG A 98 -3.82 11.91 -13.82
C ARG A 98 -3.36 10.47 -14.04
N GLU A 99 -2.04 10.25 -14.05
CA GLU A 99 -1.49 8.92 -14.22
C GLU A 99 -1.83 8.03 -13.02
N ALA A 100 -1.77 8.58 -11.82
CA ALA A 100 -2.11 7.81 -10.62
C ALA A 100 -3.56 7.35 -10.68
N ASN A 101 -4.46 8.24 -11.09
CA ASN A 101 -5.86 7.88 -11.21
C ASN A 101 -6.08 6.83 -12.29
N ALA A 102 -5.39 6.97 -13.42
CA ALA A 102 -5.51 6.02 -14.51
C ALA A 102 -4.98 4.65 -14.13
N ALA A 103 -3.96 4.59 -13.27
CA ALA A 103 -3.41 3.33 -12.81
C ALA A 103 -4.28 2.68 -11.75
N GLY A 104 -5.17 3.44 -11.11
CA GLY A 104 -6.07 2.89 -10.10
C GLY A 104 -5.64 3.11 -8.66
N CYS A 105 -4.73 4.06 -8.41
CA CYS A 105 -4.36 4.39 -7.04
C CYS A 105 -5.57 4.96 -6.30
N ASP A 106 -5.68 4.61 -5.04
CA ASP A 106 -6.79 5.05 -4.20
C ASP A 106 -6.47 6.34 -3.46
N GLY A 107 -5.21 6.72 -3.40
CA GLY A 107 -4.77 7.98 -2.81
C GLY A 107 -3.33 8.22 -3.18
N TYR A 108 -2.84 9.42 -2.91
CA TYR A 108 -1.45 9.73 -3.18
C TYR A 108 -0.98 10.84 -2.27
N VAL A 109 0.33 10.82 -1.96
CA VAL A 109 0.99 11.89 -1.23
C VAL A 109 2.28 12.23 -1.95
N THR A 110 2.66 13.50 -1.86
CA THR A 110 3.85 14.01 -2.51
C THR A 110 5.02 13.96 -1.54
N LYS A 111 6.17 13.49 -2.00
CA LYS A 111 7.39 13.55 -1.22
C LYS A 111 7.96 14.97 -1.24
N PRO A 112 8.66 15.40 -0.20
CA PRO A 112 8.91 14.65 1.03
C PRO A 112 7.65 14.56 1.89
N CYS A 113 7.48 13.42 2.54
CA CYS A 113 6.31 13.19 3.37
C CYS A 113 6.78 12.76 4.74
N LEU A 114 6.34 13.45 5.78
CA LEU A 114 6.70 13.08 7.13
C LEU A 114 6.04 11.76 7.50
N PRO A 115 6.71 10.92 8.30
CA PRO A 115 6.13 9.62 8.67
C PRO A 115 4.77 9.75 9.35
N GLU A 116 4.58 10.78 10.19
CA GLU A 116 3.29 10.96 10.85
C GLU A 116 2.20 11.34 9.86
N ASP A 117 2.53 12.08 8.81
CA ASP A 117 1.56 12.43 7.78
C ASP A 117 1.19 11.20 6.96
N LEU A 118 2.17 10.35 6.67
CA LEU A 118 1.91 9.11 5.98
C LEU A 118 1.00 8.21 6.81
N ALA A 119 1.28 8.08 8.11
CA ALA A 119 0.46 7.26 8.98
C ALA A 119 -0.96 7.80 9.06
N ALA A 120 -1.13 9.12 9.12
CA ALA A 120 -2.45 9.72 9.17
C ALA A 120 -3.24 9.42 7.89
N ARG A 121 -2.57 9.50 6.74
CA ARG A 121 -3.25 9.20 5.49
C ARG A 121 -3.64 7.73 5.40
N ILE A 122 -2.76 6.84 5.83
CA ILE A 122 -3.06 5.42 5.87
C ILE A 122 -4.30 5.17 6.73
N ASN A 123 -4.34 5.80 7.90
CA ASN A 123 -5.47 5.62 8.80
C ASN A 123 -6.79 6.07 8.17
N ILE A 124 -6.76 7.21 7.47
CA ILE A 124 -7.95 7.70 6.80
C ILE A 124 -8.40 6.72 5.72
N MET A 125 -7.46 6.21 4.93
CA MET A 125 -7.81 5.29 3.85
C MET A 125 -8.34 3.97 4.38
N LEU A 126 -7.74 3.45 5.46
CA LEU A 126 -8.23 2.20 6.04
C LEU A 126 -9.62 2.35 6.62
N ALA A 127 -9.92 3.50 7.21
CA ALA A 127 -11.25 3.75 7.76
C ALA A 127 -12.31 3.81 6.67
N ALA A 128 -11.93 4.26 5.47
CA ALA A 128 -12.88 4.39 4.36
C ALA A 128 -12.99 3.12 3.52
N ALA A 129 -12.00 2.22 3.61
CA ALA A 129 -11.98 1.04 2.76
C ALA A 129 -12.92 -0.03 3.26
N PRO A 130 -13.53 -0.82 2.37
CA PRO A 130 -14.32 -1.95 2.82
C PRO A 130 -13.43 -3.00 3.46
N PRO A 131 -13.94 -3.75 4.43
CA PRO A 131 -13.14 -4.79 5.07
C PRO A 131 -12.71 -5.84 4.06
N LYS A 132 -11.41 -6.04 3.98
CA LYS A 132 -10.84 -6.91 2.99
C LYS A 132 -11.15 -8.37 3.27
N SER A 133 -10.96 -8.77 4.49
CA SER A 133 -11.06 -10.17 4.84
C SER A 133 -12.15 -10.43 5.83
N ARG A 134 -13.20 -9.64 5.80
CA ARG A 134 -14.28 -9.92 6.67
C ARG A 134 -14.80 -11.29 6.36
N PRO A 135 -14.89 -12.10 7.31
CA PRO A 135 -15.39 -13.41 7.08
C PRO A 135 -16.71 -13.23 6.50
N ARG A 136 -16.86 -13.73 5.51
CA ARG A 136 -17.90 -13.48 5.01
C ARG A 136 -18.83 -14.03 5.74
N GLY A 137 -19.07 -14.12 6.18
CA GLY A 137 -19.87 -14.47 6.85
C GLY A 137 -19.95 -13.78 7.87
N GLN A 138 -19.50 -13.28 8.01
CA GLN A 138 -19.57 -12.65 8.85
C GLN A 138 -20.27 -11.72 8.57
N LYS A 139 -20.78 -11.98 8.16
CA LYS A 139 -21.24 -11.33 7.68
C LYS A 139 -21.88 -11.09 7.72
N GLY A 140 -21.85 -11.64 7.78
CA GLY A 140 -22.46 -11.56 7.71
C GLY A 140 -22.81 -11.36 7.60
N SER A 141 -22.83 -11.68 7.41
CA SER A 141 -23.16 -11.52 7.11
C SER A 141 -23.43 -11.34 6.69
N ARG A 142 -23.70 -11.41 6.58
CA ARG A 142 -23.90 -11.37 6.02
C ARG A 142 -23.86 -11.54 5.81
N GLY A 143 -23.83 -11.62 5.79
CA GLY A 143 -23.77 -11.94 5.54
C GLY A 143 -23.72 -11.91 5.52
#